data_90693cd1418237829bca8cdb9165869d
#
_entry.id   90693cd1418237829bca8cdb9165869d
#
_cell.length_a   1.000
_cell.length_b   1.000
_cell.length_c   1.000
_cell.angle_alpha   90.00
_cell.angle_beta   90.00
_cell.angle_gamma   90.00
#
_symmetry.space_group_name_H-M   'P 1'
#
loop_
_entity.id
_entity.type
_entity.pdbx_description
1 polymer ?
#
loop_
_entity_poly.entity_id
_entity_poly.type
_entity_poly.pdbx_seq_one_letter_code
_entity_poly.pdbx_strand_id
1 'polypeptide(L)'
;MQETIKNLLAKAIFVISDILIIILSLNIAYLIRGMVSFLPPNSTSHSVYLHFYPLYLIILALFIYEGIYTYRFDFWHETKKILKALILAALLTFAYLAMTKSIEYYSRFVISLSFIAMVFLIPFSKLIIKNLLHKLGIWAKKAKVYGDDNFLNCEIYGNSYLGYVKPKNSEEFSTVFINSKSSSVDKLKELIECEIKHTKEVIFTPLLSDYDLTHSQIYELSNTRTNLIVYENRLKSWHRRVIQTLFNYLLVILLLPILLPIIAIIGLAIMLESRGGVFFVHNRIGKGGKVIPVIKFRSMYSDAQERLEKMLNSDQKIRDEWEKNFKLKDDPRITKVGKILRKTSLDELPQIFNVLFGQMNFVGPRPVIQEEIDNYYKEYAEYYFMVKPGITGLWQVSGRSDTDYDFRVKTDKWYVLNWSIWKDIVILIKTVGVVLKRDGAY
;
A
#
# COMPACT_ATOMS: atom_id res chain seq x y z
N MET A 1 -2.45 29.00 23.73
CA MET A 1 -3.83 29.35 23.34
C MET A 1 -4.08 29.28 21.84
N GLN A 2 -3.27 29.91 20.97
CA GLN A 2 -3.44 29.85 19.49
C GLN A 2 -3.38 28.44 18.89
N GLU A 3 -2.48 27.57 19.35
CA GLU A 3 -2.36 26.18 18.84
C GLU A 3 -3.59 25.33 19.20
N THR A 4 -4.15 25.53 20.39
CA THR A 4 -5.37 24.83 20.82
C THR A 4 -6.58 25.23 19.98
N ILE A 5 -6.73 26.52 19.66
CA ILE A 5 -7.81 27.02 18.78
C ILE A 5 -7.68 26.49 17.38
N LYS A 6 -6.47 26.50 16.81
CA LYS A 6 -6.21 25.93 15.46
C LYS A 6 -6.52 24.43 15.41
N ASN A 7 -6.13 23.67 16.44
CA ASN A 7 -6.45 22.24 16.51
C ASN A 7 -7.96 22.00 16.62
N LEU A 8 -8.69 22.81 17.40
CA LEU A 8 -10.15 22.69 17.49
C LEU A 8 -10.83 23.02 16.17
N LEU A 9 -10.37 24.07 15.49
CA LEU A 9 -10.86 24.47 14.17
C LEU A 9 -10.60 23.36 13.13
N ALA A 10 -9.40 22.77 13.11
CA ALA A 10 -9.09 21.66 12.23
C ALA A 10 -10.03 20.46 12.45
N LYS A 11 -10.27 20.10 13.72
CA LYS A 11 -11.20 19.02 14.06
C LYS A 11 -12.64 19.30 13.60
N ALA A 12 -13.11 20.52 13.80
CA ALA A 12 -14.44 20.93 13.32
C ALA A 12 -14.53 20.83 11.80
N ILE A 13 -13.53 21.30 11.07
CA ILE A 13 -13.47 21.19 9.61
C ILE A 13 -13.48 19.71 9.16
N PHE A 14 -12.75 18.81 9.84
CA PHE A 14 -12.77 17.39 9.52
C PHE A 14 -14.15 16.77 9.71
N VAL A 15 -14.84 17.06 10.80
CA VAL A 15 -16.20 16.56 11.05
C VAL A 15 -17.18 17.09 10.01
N ILE A 16 -17.15 18.38 9.72
CA ILE A 16 -18.01 19.00 8.68
C ILE A 16 -17.73 18.36 7.32
N SER A 17 -16.47 18.19 6.97
CA SER A 17 -16.08 17.52 5.73
C SER A 17 -16.64 16.10 5.63
N ASP A 18 -16.53 15.32 6.72
CA ASP A 18 -17.02 13.94 6.71
C ASP A 18 -18.55 13.91 6.53
N ILE A 19 -19.29 14.81 7.18
CA ILE A 19 -20.74 14.95 6.98
C ILE A 19 -21.06 15.30 5.52
N LEU A 20 -20.33 16.26 4.92
CA LEU A 20 -20.53 16.62 3.51
C LEU A 20 -20.25 15.44 2.56
N ILE A 21 -19.22 14.64 2.85
CA ILE A 21 -18.91 13.45 2.04
C ILE A 21 -19.97 12.35 2.23
N ILE A 22 -20.52 12.18 3.42
CA ILE A 22 -21.64 11.24 3.65
C ILE A 22 -22.84 11.68 2.81
N ILE A 23 -23.21 12.97 2.84
CA ILE A 23 -24.28 13.53 2.02
C ILE A 23 -24.01 13.30 0.52
N LEU A 24 -22.80 13.61 0.06
CA LEU A 24 -22.38 13.40 -1.33
C LEU A 24 -22.49 11.94 -1.74
N SER A 25 -22.06 11.02 -0.88
CA SER A 25 -22.12 9.57 -1.13
C SER A 25 -23.56 9.07 -1.25
N LEU A 26 -24.46 9.57 -0.40
CA LEU A 26 -25.89 9.27 -0.50
C LEU A 26 -26.51 9.81 -1.80
N ASN A 27 -26.15 11.05 -2.19
CA ASN A 27 -26.61 11.65 -3.44
C ASN A 27 -26.16 10.81 -4.65
N ILE A 28 -24.86 10.46 -4.72
CA ILE A 28 -24.30 9.64 -5.80
C ILE A 28 -25.02 8.28 -5.86
N ALA A 29 -25.19 7.62 -4.72
CA ALA A 29 -25.85 6.33 -4.65
C ALA A 29 -27.31 6.40 -5.09
N TYR A 30 -28.04 7.46 -4.72
CA TYR A 30 -29.42 7.70 -5.12
C TYR A 30 -29.54 7.93 -6.63
N LEU A 31 -28.67 8.76 -7.20
CA LEU A 31 -28.65 9.02 -8.65
C LEU A 31 -28.34 7.76 -9.45
N ILE A 32 -27.30 7.01 -9.06
CA ILE A 32 -26.96 5.75 -9.73
C ILE A 32 -28.14 4.76 -9.64
N ARG A 33 -28.81 4.69 -8.49
CA ARG A 33 -30.01 3.84 -8.32
C ARG A 33 -31.11 4.20 -9.31
N GLY A 34 -31.31 5.49 -9.60
CA GLY A 34 -32.29 5.97 -10.59
C GLY A 34 -31.95 5.57 -12.04
N MET A 35 -30.66 5.34 -12.34
CA MET A 35 -30.20 4.91 -13.67
C MET A 35 -30.32 3.39 -13.89
N VAL A 36 -30.50 2.62 -12.83
CA VAL A 36 -30.54 1.14 -12.89
C VAL A 36 -31.95 0.67 -13.19
N SER A 37 -32.25 0.35 -14.44
CA SER A 37 -33.57 0.00 -14.94
C SER A 37 -34.10 -1.41 -14.55
N PHE A 38 -33.16 -2.34 -14.21
CA PHE A 38 -33.55 -3.71 -13.84
C PHE A 38 -34.03 -3.86 -12.40
N LEU A 39 -33.94 -2.81 -11.57
CA LEU A 39 -34.45 -2.79 -10.21
C LEU A 39 -35.81 -2.09 -10.15
N PRO A 40 -36.76 -2.51 -9.24
CA PRO A 40 -38.05 -1.84 -9.09
C PRO A 40 -37.88 -0.34 -8.82
N PRO A 41 -38.83 0.52 -9.22
CA PRO A 41 -38.73 1.97 -8.96
C PRO A 41 -38.46 2.26 -7.48
N ASN A 42 -37.61 3.26 -7.21
CA ASN A 42 -37.36 3.66 -5.83
C ASN A 42 -38.56 4.46 -5.31
N SER A 43 -39.36 3.85 -4.42
CA SER A 43 -40.53 4.48 -3.82
C SER A 43 -40.19 5.57 -2.81
N THR A 44 -38.94 5.58 -2.30
CA THR A 44 -38.50 6.49 -1.26
C THR A 44 -37.94 7.76 -1.85
N SER A 45 -38.38 8.93 -1.36
CA SER A 45 -37.88 10.21 -1.81
C SER A 45 -36.42 10.43 -1.38
N HIS A 46 -35.68 11.22 -2.15
CA HIS A 46 -34.29 11.55 -1.89
C HIS A 46 -34.07 12.17 -0.49
N SER A 47 -34.98 13.05 -0.06
CA SER A 47 -34.90 13.73 1.23
C SER A 47 -34.89 12.78 2.42
N VAL A 48 -35.55 11.63 2.34
CA VAL A 48 -35.61 10.62 3.42
C VAL A 48 -34.21 10.06 3.71
N TYR A 49 -33.40 9.82 2.66
CA TYR A 49 -32.02 9.36 2.84
C TYR A 49 -31.14 10.42 3.51
N LEU A 50 -31.31 11.69 3.16
CA LEU A 50 -30.55 12.78 3.75
C LEU A 50 -30.89 13.03 5.22
N HIS A 51 -32.14 12.75 5.63
CA HIS A 51 -32.58 12.88 7.02
C HIS A 51 -32.42 11.58 7.84
N PHE A 52 -31.68 10.60 7.31
CA PHE A 52 -31.37 9.38 8.06
C PHE A 52 -30.25 9.64 9.09
N TYR A 53 -30.57 10.43 10.13
CA TYR A 53 -29.61 10.84 11.17
C TYR A 53 -28.86 9.70 11.87
N PRO A 54 -29.46 8.50 12.11
CA PRO A 54 -28.72 7.38 12.70
C PRO A 54 -27.46 6.98 11.92
N LEU A 55 -27.46 7.08 10.59
CA LEU A 55 -26.29 6.80 9.75
C LEU A 55 -25.12 7.73 10.10
N TYR A 56 -25.38 9.04 10.18
CA TYR A 56 -24.35 10.03 10.53
C TYR A 56 -23.80 9.80 11.93
N LEU A 57 -24.69 9.57 12.90
CA LEU A 57 -24.31 9.33 14.29
C LEU A 57 -23.42 8.08 14.43
N ILE A 58 -23.78 6.98 13.80
CA ILE A 58 -23.03 5.73 13.85
C ILE A 58 -21.62 5.95 13.26
N ILE A 59 -21.52 6.56 12.07
CA ILE A 59 -20.22 6.79 11.41
C ILE A 59 -19.35 7.72 12.25
N LEU A 60 -19.87 8.87 12.69
CA LEU A 60 -19.10 9.84 13.45
C LEU A 60 -18.67 9.29 14.82
N ALA A 61 -19.55 8.55 15.51
CA ALA A 61 -19.19 7.90 16.77
C ALA A 61 -18.05 6.89 16.61
N LEU A 62 -18.09 6.08 15.55
CA LEU A 62 -17.01 5.14 15.25
C LEU A 62 -15.71 5.84 14.83
N PHE A 63 -15.79 6.96 14.13
CA PHE A 63 -14.60 7.76 13.79
C PHE A 63 -13.96 8.39 15.04
N ILE A 64 -14.79 8.85 15.99
CA ILE A 64 -14.31 9.35 17.30
C ILE A 64 -13.67 8.18 18.07
N TYR A 65 -14.30 7.03 18.13
CA TYR A 65 -13.79 5.82 18.80
C TYR A 65 -12.44 5.35 18.24
N GLU A 66 -12.28 5.33 16.92
CA GLU A 66 -11.00 4.99 16.26
C GLU A 66 -9.94 6.11 16.38
N GLY A 67 -10.29 7.25 16.96
CA GLY A 67 -9.37 8.38 17.20
C GLY A 67 -8.99 9.17 15.95
N ILE A 68 -9.81 9.11 14.89
CA ILE A 68 -9.55 9.77 13.59
C ILE A 68 -9.45 11.29 13.74
N TYR A 69 -10.20 11.88 14.66
CA TYR A 69 -10.16 13.32 14.95
C TYR A 69 -9.17 13.71 16.05
N THR A 70 -8.58 12.73 16.74
CA THR A 70 -7.75 12.99 17.93
C THR A 70 -6.28 12.84 17.64
N TYR A 71 -5.92 11.76 16.96
CA TYR A 71 -4.53 11.42 16.70
C TYR A 71 -4.08 11.84 15.30
N ARG A 72 -2.77 11.98 15.13
CA ARG A 72 -2.13 12.28 13.83
C ARG A 72 -1.57 10.99 13.28
N PHE A 73 -2.32 10.35 12.40
CA PHE A 73 -1.92 9.12 11.72
C PHE A 73 -1.32 9.41 10.34
N ASP A 74 -0.45 8.53 9.88
CA ASP A 74 -0.10 8.46 8.46
C ASP A 74 -1.34 8.11 7.61
N PHE A 75 -1.34 8.55 6.35
CA PHE A 75 -2.46 8.36 5.42
C PHE A 75 -2.95 6.91 5.36
N TRP A 76 -2.03 5.94 5.24
CA TRP A 76 -2.40 4.54 5.10
C TRP A 76 -2.95 3.95 6.41
N HIS A 77 -2.40 4.36 7.53
CA HIS A 77 -2.90 3.92 8.83
C HIS A 77 -4.29 4.49 9.12
N GLU A 78 -4.50 5.78 8.84
CA GLU A 78 -5.81 6.41 9.01
C GLU A 78 -6.86 5.80 8.08
N THR A 79 -6.51 5.58 6.79
CA THR A 79 -7.39 4.90 5.82
C THR A 79 -7.81 3.51 6.30
N LYS A 80 -6.89 2.72 6.85
CA LYS A 80 -7.22 1.42 7.46
C LYS A 80 -8.26 1.54 8.58
N LYS A 81 -8.10 2.54 9.46
CA LYS A 81 -9.06 2.80 10.55
C LYS A 81 -10.42 3.25 10.03
N ILE A 82 -10.45 4.13 9.03
CA ILE A 82 -11.66 4.57 8.35
C ILE A 82 -12.40 3.38 7.73
N LEU A 83 -11.71 2.52 6.99
CA LEU A 83 -12.31 1.33 6.37
C LEU A 83 -12.91 0.38 7.41
N LYS A 84 -12.18 0.12 8.50
CA LYS A 84 -12.67 -0.70 9.61
C LYS A 84 -13.94 -0.10 10.22
N ALA A 85 -13.94 1.20 10.48
CA ALA A 85 -15.09 1.92 11.03
C ALA A 85 -16.28 1.89 10.06
N LEU A 86 -16.06 2.09 8.75
CA LEU A 86 -17.13 2.05 7.75
C LEU A 86 -17.76 0.65 7.61
N ILE A 87 -16.96 -0.42 7.64
CA ILE A 87 -17.49 -1.80 7.64
C ILE A 87 -18.38 -2.03 8.86
N LEU A 88 -17.93 -1.64 10.04
CA LEU A 88 -18.72 -1.77 11.27
C LEU A 88 -19.95 -0.87 11.23
N ALA A 89 -19.82 0.36 10.72
CA ALA A 89 -20.95 1.28 10.54
C ALA A 89 -22.01 0.70 9.59
N ALA A 90 -21.60 0.07 8.51
CA ALA A 90 -22.54 -0.60 7.59
C ALA A 90 -23.32 -1.71 8.31
N LEU A 91 -22.62 -2.58 9.04
CA LEU A 91 -23.26 -3.65 9.82
C LEU A 91 -24.26 -3.09 10.85
N LEU A 92 -23.86 -2.06 11.62
CA LEU A 92 -24.71 -1.42 12.62
C LEU A 92 -25.91 -0.70 11.97
N THR A 93 -25.71 -0.05 10.82
CA THR A 93 -26.80 0.60 10.08
C THR A 93 -27.83 -0.41 9.60
N PHE A 94 -27.42 -1.52 9.01
CA PHE A 94 -28.35 -2.57 8.59
C PHE A 94 -29.02 -3.26 9.78
N ALA A 95 -28.31 -3.49 10.87
CA ALA A 95 -28.89 -4.01 12.11
C ALA A 95 -29.96 -3.04 12.68
N TYR A 96 -29.67 -1.74 12.72
CA TYR A 96 -30.62 -0.71 13.14
C TYR A 96 -31.88 -0.73 12.28
N LEU A 97 -31.74 -0.74 10.94
CA LEU A 97 -32.90 -0.80 10.03
C LEU A 97 -33.72 -2.06 10.19
N ALA A 98 -33.08 -3.19 10.47
CA ALA A 98 -33.78 -4.46 10.72
C ALA A 98 -34.58 -4.42 12.05
N MET A 99 -33.94 -3.93 13.12
CA MET A 99 -34.56 -3.83 14.46
C MET A 99 -35.74 -2.86 14.50
N THR A 100 -35.60 -1.72 13.80
CA THR A 100 -36.69 -0.72 13.72
C THR A 100 -37.77 -1.03 12.69
N LYS A 101 -37.65 -2.16 11.97
CA LYS A 101 -38.48 -2.52 10.83
C LYS A 101 -38.53 -1.45 9.73
N SER A 102 -37.58 -0.55 9.72
CA SER A 102 -37.47 0.55 8.75
C SER A 102 -36.82 0.14 7.43
N ILE A 103 -36.42 -1.12 7.31
CA ILE A 103 -35.73 -1.64 6.13
C ILE A 103 -36.57 -1.55 4.85
N GLU A 104 -37.87 -1.50 4.97
CA GLU A 104 -38.81 -1.36 3.85
C GLU A 104 -38.85 0.07 3.29
N TYR A 105 -38.52 1.06 4.11
CA TYR A 105 -38.46 2.47 3.72
C TYR A 105 -37.17 2.88 3.04
N TYR A 106 -36.12 2.06 3.13
CA TYR A 106 -34.79 2.40 2.60
C TYR A 106 -34.32 1.36 1.59
N SER A 107 -33.94 1.80 0.38
CA SER A 107 -33.34 0.91 -0.60
C SER A 107 -31.97 0.40 -0.09
N ARG A 108 -31.85 -0.91 0.08
CA ARG A 108 -30.60 -1.59 0.45
C ARG A 108 -29.47 -1.26 -0.53
N PHE A 109 -29.83 -1.14 -1.81
CA PHE A 109 -28.89 -0.77 -2.86
C PHE A 109 -28.29 0.62 -2.62
N VAL A 110 -29.13 1.63 -2.32
CA VAL A 110 -28.66 3.00 -2.07
C VAL A 110 -27.72 3.03 -0.87
N ILE A 111 -28.10 2.38 0.25
CA ILE A 111 -27.27 2.35 1.45
C ILE A 111 -25.95 1.62 1.19
N SER A 112 -25.97 0.44 0.57
CA SER A 112 -24.74 -0.31 0.25
C SER A 112 -23.82 0.47 -0.66
N LEU A 113 -24.37 1.07 -1.72
CA LEU A 113 -23.59 1.86 -2.68
C LEU A 113 -23.04 3.14 -2.04
N SER A 114 -23.75 3.78 -1.10
CA SER A 114 -23.24 4.92 -0.37
C SER A 114 -22.03 4.56 0.49
N PHE A 115 -22.04 3.40 1.17
CA PHE A 115 -20.85 2.93 1.90
C PHE A 115 -19.67 2.64 0.96
N ILE A 116 -19.92 2.04 -0.21
CA ILE A 116 -18.88 1.83 -1.22
C ILE A 116 -18.30 3.18 -1.67
N ALA A 117 -19.12 4.18 -1.93
CA ALA A 117 -18.65 5.52 -2.28
C ALA A 117 -17.81 6.16 -1.15
N MET A 118 -18.25 6.04 0.11
CA MET A 118 -17.54 6.55 1.28
C MET A 118 -16.13 5.93 1.45
N VAL A 119 -15.96 4.65 1.10
CA VAL A 119 -14.65 3.96 1.15
C VAL A 119 -13.59 4.70 0.34
N PHE A 120 -13.96 5.32 -0.78
CA PHE A 120 -13.04 6.08 -1.63
C PHE A 120 -13.05 7.58 -1.30
N LEU A 121 -14.22 8.16 -1.14
CA LEU A 121 -14.38 9.61 -1.01
C LEU A 121 -13.85 10.14 0.33
N ILE A 122 -14.03 9.42 1.45
CA ILE A 122 -13.57 9.90 2.77
C ILE A 122 -12.03 9.94 2.85
N PRO A 123 -11.26 8.88 2.52
CA PRO A 123 -9.81 8.98 2.51
C PRO A 123 -9.28 10.05 1.54
N PHE A 124 -9.90 10.17 0.36
CA PHE A 124 -9.51 11.17 -0.62
C PHE A 124 -9.76 12.61 -0.13
N SER A 125 -10.91 12.87 0.49
CA SER A 125 -11.20 14.17 1.11
C SER A 125 -10.23 14.52 2.23
N LYS A 126 -9.89 13.54 3.10
CA LYS A 126 -8.88 13.72 4.16
C LYS A 126 -7.53 14.10 3.59
N LEU A 127 -7.11 13.46 2.49
CA LEU A 127 -5.86 13.80 1.83
C LEU A 127 -5.82 15.25 1.37
N ILE A 128 -6.89 15.71 0.70
CA ILE A 128 -6.98 17.08 0.19
C ILE A 128 -7.04 18.08 1.35
N ILE A 129 -7.93 17.85 2.32
CA ILE A 129 -8.20 18.82 3.38
C ILE A 129 -7.02 18.96 4.32
N LYS A 130 -6.37 17.87 4.75
CA LYS A 130 -5.19 17.94 5.61
C LYS A 130 -4.04 18.68 4.92
N ASN A 131 -3.79 18.41 3.63
CA ASN A 131 -2.79 19.13 2.87
C ASN A 131 -3.11 20.62 2.72
N LEU A 132 -4.37 20.96 2.49
CA LEU A 132 -4.81 22.35 2.43
C LEU A 132 -4.66 23.08 3.76
N LEU A 133 -5.15 22.47 4.84
CA LEU A 133 -5.04 23.04 6.19
C LEU A 133 -3.60 23.14 6.68
N HIS A 134 -2.72 22.23 6.24
CA HIS A 134 -1.28 22.34 6.51
C HIS A 134 -0.68 23.56 5.81
N LYS A 135 -0.98 23.78 4.54
CA LYS A 135 -0.53 24.99 3.80
C LYS A 135 -1.04 26.28 4.43
N LEU A 136 -2.25 26.27 5.00
CA LEU A 136 -2.83 27.40 5.71
C LEU A 136 -2.29 27.58 7.14
N GLY A 137 -1.42 26.67 7.61
CA GLY A 137 -0.87 26.71 8.97
C GLY A 137 -1.90 26.43 10.08
N ILE A 138 -3.06 25.84 9.73
CA ILE A 138 -4.11 25.41 10.68
C ILE A 138 -3.82 24.00 11.18
N TRP A 139 -3.45 23.09 10.25
CA TRP A 139 -3.01 21.73 10.58
C TRP A 139 -1.50 21.68 10.72
N ALA A 140 -0.97 22.40 11.73
CA ALA A 140 0.45 22.49 12.01
C ALA A 140 0.69 22.35 13.52
N LYS A 141 1.39 21.28 13.93
CA LYS A 141 1.78 21.01 15.31
C LYS A 141 3.29 21.06 15.43
N LYS A 142 3.81 21.86 16.36
CA LYS A 142 5.24 21.97 16.57
C LYS A 142 5.77 20.71 17.25
N ALA A 143 6.78 20.10 16.64
CA ALA A 143 7.44 18.91 17.16
C ALA A 143 8.96 19.00 17.01
N LYS A 144 9.69 18.52 18.01
CA LYS A 144 11.14 18.41 17.98
C LYS A 144 11.54 16.95 17.71
N VAL A 145 12.54 16.73 16.87
CA VAL A 145 13.08 15.39 16.56
C VAL A 145 14.49 15.29 17.12
N TYR A 146 14.75 14.27 17.91
CA TYR A 146 16.07 13.91 18.42
C TYR A 146 16.63 12.71 17.63
N GLY A 147 17.90 12.79 17.27
CA GLY A 147 18.63 11.77 16.50
C GLY A 147 18.97 12.22 15.08
N ASP A 148 20.03 11.66 14.53
CA ASP A 148 20.64 12.09 13.26
C ASP A 148 20.05 11.38 12.02
N ASP A 149 18.90 10.71 12.15
CA ASP A 149 18.26 10.04 11.03
C ASP A 149 17.53 11.06 10.13
N ASN A 150 18.19 11.41 9.03
CA ASN A 150 17.62 12.30 8.03
C ASN A 150 16.30 11.78 7.48
N PHE A 151 16.13 10.45 7.37
CA PHE A 151 14.89 9.85 6.86
C PHE A 151 13.70 10.16 7.77
N LEU A 152 13.85 9.96 9.09
CA LEU A 152 12.79 10.27 10.05
C LEU A 152 12.46 11.77 10.07
N ASN A 153 13.47 12.63 10.01
CA ASN A 153 13.30 14.09 9.93
C ASN A 153 12.53 14.50 8.66
N CYS A 154 12.91 13.96 7.50
CA CYS A 154 12.24 14.24 6.24
C CYS A 154 10.80 13.75 6.25
N GLU A 155 10.54 12.56 6.80
CA GLU A 155 9.19 11.99 6.84
C GLU A 155 8.27 12.76 7.79
N ILE A 156 8.76 13.17 8.97
CA ILE A 156 7.92 13.90 9.95
C ILE A 156 7.62 15.32 9.48
N TYR A 157 8.61 16.06 8.99
CA TYR A 157 8.41 17.45 8.59
C TYR A 157 7.97 17.63 7.13
N GLY A 158 8.31 16.70 6.26
CA GLY A 158 7.92 16.72 4.85
C GLY A 158 6.50 16.19 4.59
N ASN A 159 5.95 15.41 5.50
CA ASN A 159 4.63 14.83 5.36
C ASN A 159 3.54 15.79 5.85
N SER A 160 2.97 16.58 4.93
CA SER A 160 1.90 17.54 5.22
C SER A 160 0.63 16.89 5.78
N TYR A 161 0.40 15.61 5.51
CA TYR A 161 -0.72 14.85 6.06
C TYR A 161 -0.59 14.65 7.58
N LEU A 162 0.62 14.36 8.07
CA LEU A 162 0.92 14.31 9.50
C LEU A 162 0.83 15.70 10.13
N GLY A 163 1.25 16.74 9.41
CA GLY A 163 1.13 18.11 9.81
C GLY A 163 2.03 18.50 10.99
N TYR A 164 3.22 17.93 11.10
CA TYR A 164 4.24 18.38 12.04
C TYR A 164 5.14 19.44 11.40
N VAL A 165 5.57 20.41 12.19
CA VAL A 165 6.47 21.49 11.77
C VAL A 165 7.60 21.65 12.76
N LYS A 166 8.80 22.01 12.25
CA LYS A 166 9.96 22.27 13.08
C LYS A 166 9.74 23.56 13.89
N PRO A 167 9.93 23.56 15.23
CA PRO A 167 9.86 24.78 16.02
C PRO A 167 11.02 25.71 15.67
N LYS A 168 10.77 27.03 15.67
CA LYS A 168 11.83 28.04 15.58
C LYS A 168 12.54 28.13 16.93
N ASN A 169 13.79 28.65 16.92
CA ASN A 169 14.56 28.84 18.15
C ASN A 169 13.71 29.59 19.21
N SER A 170 13.66 29.08 20.44
CA SER A 170 12.85 29.55 21.57
C SER A 170 11.33 29.35 21.51
N GLU A 171 10.76 28.66 20.52
CA GLU A 171 9.33 28.36 20.49
C GLU A 171 9.01 27.10 21.31
N GLU A 172 7.92 27.17 22.09
CA GLU A 172 7.37 25.98 22.77
C GLU A 172 6.89 24.93 21.77
N PHE A 173 7.16 23.68 22.08
CA PHE A 173 6.68 22.51 21.33
C PHE A 173 5.99 21.54 22.27
N SER A 174 4.99 20.84 21.75
CA SER A 174 4.16 19.94 22.55
C SER A 174 4.45 18.46 22.30
N THR A 175 5.24 18.15 21.27
CA THR A 175 5.55 16.78 20.85
C THR A 175 7.04 16.63 20.61
N VAL A 176 7.58 15.50 21.06
CA VAL A 176 8.97 15.10 20.82
C VAL A 176 9.00 13.75 20.12
N PHE A 177 9.81 13.66 19.07
CA PHE A 177 10.15 12.40 18.43
C PHE A 177 11.60 12.02 18.79
N ILE A 178 11.81 10.80 19.23
CA ILE A 178 13.13 10.27 19.56
C ILE A 178 13.45 9.09 18.64
N ASN A 179 14.52 9.22 17.85
CA ASN A 179 15.03 8.09 17.08
C ASN A 179 15.92 7.21 17.98
N SER A 180 15.46 6.01 18.28
CA SER A 180 16.19 5.08 19.14
C SER A 180 17.28 4.28 18.43
N LYS A 181 17.37 4.32 17.08
CA LYS A 181 18.34 3.52 16.30
C LYS A 181 19.82 3.80 16.65
N SER A 182 20.12 5.02 17.05
CA SER A 182 21.49 5.47 17.37
C SER A 182 21.75 5.68 18.85
N SER A 183 20.79 5.32 19.72
CA SER A 183 20.88 5.58 21.15
C SER A 183 21.02 4.29 21.97
N SER A 184 21.87 4.31 23.01
CA SER A 184 21.86 3.24 24.02
C SER A 184 20.53 3.29 24.81
N VAL A 185 20.16 2.15 25.39
CA VAL A 185 18.93 2.05 26.21
C VAL A 185 18.88 3.05 27.34
N ASP A 186 20.03 3.29 28.00
CA ASP A 186 20.12 4.22 29.12
C ASP A 186 19.95 5.67 28.67
N LYS A 187 20.57 6.05 27.56
CA LYS A 187 20.43 7.38 26.97
C LYS A 187 18.97 7.62 26.48
N LEU A 188 18.34 6.59 25.91
CA LEU A 188 16.94 6.68 25.49
C LEU A 188 16.01 6.89 26.69
N LYS A 189 16.24 6.16 27.78
CA LYS A 189 15.49 6.29 29.03
C LYS A 189 15.64 7.70 29.62
N GLU A 190 16.86 8.21 29.72
CA GLU A 190 17.15 9.55 30.23
C GLU A 190 16.44 10.63 29.40
N LEU A 191 16.50 10.53 28.05
CA LEU A 191 15.81 11.46 27.15
C LEU A 191 14.28 11.42 27.34
N ILE A 192 13.69 10.22 27.43
CA ILE A 192 12.25 10.09 27.65
C ILE A 192 11.86 10.69 29.00
N GLU A 193 12.59 10.38 30.07
CA GLU A 193 12.34 10.90 31.42
C GLU A 193 12.50 12.43 31.53
N CYS A 194 13.42 12.98 30.77
CA CYS A 194 13.63 14.44 30.69
C CYS A 194 12.47 15.11 29.92
N GLU A 195 12.19 14.63 28.71
CA GLU A 195 11.24 15.30 27.82
C GLU A 195 9.79 15.14 28.26
N ILE A 196 9.39 14.02 28.87
CA ILE A 196 8.01 13.80 29.34
C ILE A 196 7.60 14.77 30.45
N LYS A 197 8.55 15.36 31.17
CA LYS A 197 8.30 16.38 32.20
C LYS A 197 7.93 17.75 31.61
N HIS A 198 8.39 17.99 30.37
CA HIS A 198 8.28 19.31 29.73
C HIS A 198 7.35 19.31 28.53
N THR A 199 7.03 18.15 27.96
CA THR A 199 6.20 18.01 26.76
C THR A 199 4.97 17.17 27.01
N LYS A 200 3.92 17.43 26.23
CA LYS A 200 2.66 16.71 26.34
C LYS A 200 2.76 15.27 25.81
N GLU A 201 3.67 15.03 24.86
CA GLU A 201 3.71 13.79 24.10
C GLU A 201 5.15 13.47 23.68
N VAL A 202 5.63 12.29 24.04
CA VAL A 202 6.91 11.75 23.61
C VAL A 202 6.66 10.51 22.75
N ILE A 203 7.16 10.52 21.52
CA ILE A 203 7.01 9.45 20.54
C ILE A 203 8.42 8.94 20.22
N PHE A 204 8.66 7.66 20.38
CA PHE A 204 9.97 7.09 20.03
C PHE A 204 9.84 5.90 19.09
N THR A 205 10.85 5.72 18.24
CA THR A 205 10.93 4.55 17.36
C THR A 205 11.35 3.33 18.20
N PRO A 206 10.76 2.13 17.93
CA PRO A 206 11.19 0.94 18.66
C PRO A 206 12.65 0.61 18.39
N LEU A 207 13.37 0.09 19.40
CA LEU A 207 14.74 -0.41 19.24
C LEU A 207 14.83 -1.55 18.23
N LEU A 208 13.77 -2.34 18.11
CA LEU A 208 13.63 -3.44 17.14
C LEU A 208 13.03 -2.91 15.83
N SER A 209 13.82 -2.20 15.04
CA SER A 209 13.38 -1.53 13.81
C SER A 209 12.95 -2.48 12.68
N ASP A 210 13.40 -3.73 12.71
CA ASP A 210 13.10 -4.72 11.67
C ASP A 210 11.71 -5.37 11.85
N TYR A 211 11.04 -5.08 12.97
CA TYR A 211 9.76 -5.64 13.32
C TYR A 211 8.66 -4.58 13.32
N ASP A 212 7.57 -4.85 12.59
CA ASP A 212 6.38 -4.00 12.60
C ASP A 212 5.50 -4.36 13.80
N LEU A 213 5.56 -3.53 14.82
CA LEU A 213 4.79 -3.71 16.05
C LEU A 213 3.34 -3.21 15.95
N THR A 214 2.92 -2.62 14.82
CA THR A 214 1.55 -2.07 14.64
C THR A 214 0.45 -3.12 14.76
N HIS A 215 0.82 -4.37 14.74
CA HIS A 215 -0.07 -5.52 14.86
C HIS A 215 0.23 -6.42 16.05
N SER A 216 1.22 -6.05 16.86
CA SER A 216 1.56 -6.78 18.07
C SER A 216 0.56 -6.44 19.18
N GLN A 217 0.26 -7.42 20.01
CA GLN A 217 -0.47 -7.18 21.26
C GLN A 217 0.54 -6.82 22.34
N ILE A 218 0.29 -5.68 22.99
CA ILE A 218 1.10 -5.24 24.13
C ILE A 218 0.19 -5.29 25.35
N TYR A 219 0.61 -6.04 26.38
CA TYR A 219 -0.09 -6.11 27.65
C TYR A 219 0.89 -6.18 28.83
N GLU A 220 0.45 -5.65 29.96
CA GLU A 220 1.23 -5.62 31.18
C GLU A 220 0.99 -6.89 32.00
N LEU A 221 2.06 -7.47 32.53
CA LEU A 221 1.97 -8.47 33.60
C LEU A 221 1.74 -7.74 34.91
N SER A 222 0.53 -7.83 35.45
CA SER A 222 0.05 -7.04 36.61
C SER A 222 0.96 -7.10 37.83
N ASN A 223 1.73 -8.17 38.02
CA ASN A 223 2.57 -8.37 39.18
C ASN A 223 4.04 -7.93 39.01
N THR A 224 4.48 -7.51 37.82
CA THR A 224 5.93 -7.37 37.55
C THR A 224 6.32 -6.02 36.90
N ARG A 225 5.40 -5.13 36.63
CA ARG A 225 5.63 -3.88 35.84
C ARG A 225 6.33 -4.15 34.48
N THR A 226 6.13 -5.36 33.94
CA THR A 226 6.74 -5.80 32.68
C THR A 226 5.70 -5.81 31.58
N ASN A 227 6.00 -5.16 30.47
CA ASN A 227 5.17 -5.21 29.27
C ASN A 227 5.62 -6.37 28.37
N LEU A 228 4.69 -7.20 27.97
CA LEU A 228 4.91 -8.25 26.97
C LEU A 228 4.45 -7.79 25.60
N ILE A 229 5.30 -8.00 24.59
CA ILE A 229 4.99 -7.73 23.20
C ILE A 229 4.87 -9.08 22.49
N VAL A 230 3.65 -9.43 22.07
CA VAL A 230 3.40 -10.66 21.31
C VAL A 230 3.59 -10.37 19.83
N TYR A 231 4.67 -10.91 19.28
CA TYR A 231 4.97 -10.84 17.85
C TYR A 231 4.66 -12.18 17.17
N GLU A 232 3.69 -12.19 16.26
CA GLU A 232 3.23 -13.42 15.60
C GLU A 232 3.77 -13.53 14.18
N ASN A 233 4.31 -14.68 13.81
CA ASN A 233 4.55 -15.02 12.41
C ASN A 233 3.22 -15.34 11.72
N ARG A 234 2.67 -14.34 11.05
CA ARG A 234 1.34 -14.39 10.41
C ARG A 234 1.26 -15.37 9.25
N LEU A 235 2.37 -15.62 8.56
CA LEU A 235 2.43 -16.58 7.46
C LEU A 235 2.35 -18.04 7.92
N LYS A 236 2.62 -18.32 9.20
CA LYS A 236 2.40 -19.68 9.77
C LYS A 236 0.92 -19.96 10.02
N SER A 237 0.07 -18.95 10.16
CA SER A 237 -1.37 -19.10 10.39
C SER A 237 -2.09 -19.56 9.12
N TRP A 238 -2.74 -20.74 9.17
CA TRP A 238 -3.41 -21.34 8.00
C TRP A 238 -4.55 -20.47 7.47
N HIS A 239 -5.38 -19.91 8.36
CA HIS A 239 -6.51 -19.07 7.97
C HIS A 239 -6.06 -17.77 7.28
N ARG A 240 -4.94 -17.17 7.71
CA ARG A 240 -4.38 -15.98 7.04
C ARG A 240 -3.85 -16.32 5.65
N ARG A 241 -3.27 -17.51 5.46
CA ARG A 241 -2.85 -18.00 4.13
C ARG A 241 -4.05 -18.25 3.22
N VAL A 242 -5.15 -18.78 3.75
CA VAL A 242 -6.40 -18.94 3.00
C VAL A 242 -6.94 -17.57 2.59
N ILE A 243 -7.01 -16.58 3.47
CA ILE A 243 -7.44 -15.22 3.14
C ILE A 243 -6.55 -14.62 2.04
N GLN A 244 -5.23 -14.76 2.12
CA GLN A 244 -4.32 -14.31 1.07
C GLN A 244 -4.63 -14.97 -0.27
N THR A 245 -4.84 -16.28 -0.25
CA THR A 245 -5.15 -17.04 -1.46
C THR A 245 -6.48 -16.61 -2.07
N LEU A 246 -7.53 -16.48 -1.26
CA LEU A 246 -8.83 -15.99 -1.71
C LEU A 246 -8.75 -14.55 -2.26
N PHE A 247 -7.99 -13.69 -1.63
CA PHE A 247 -7.74 -12.33 -2.11
C PHE A 247 -7.07 -12.32 -3.47
N ASN A 248 -6.03 -13.14 -3.69
CA ASN A 248 -5.37 -13.25 -5.00
C ASN A 248 -6.34 -13.77 -6.07
N TYR A 249 -7.13 -14.82 -5.79
CA TYR A 249 -8.10 -15.32 -6.76
C TYR A 249 -9.23 -14.33 -7.05
N LEU A 250 -9.70 -13.60 -6.03
CA LEU A 250 -10.68 -12.53 -6.23
C LEU A 250 -10.14 -11.46 -7.20
N LEU A 251 -8.89 -11.04 -7.02
CA LEU A 251 -8.24 -10.08 -7.92
C LEU A 251 -8.09 -10.66 -9.34
N VAL A 252 -7.73 -11.93 -9.48
CA VAL A 252 -7.67 -12.59 -10.80
C VAL A 252 -9.04 -12.55 -11.47
N ILE A 253 -10.11 -12.92 -10.77
CA ILE A 253 -11.48 -12.95 -11.32
C ILE A 253 -11.92 -11.54 -11.77
N LEU A 254 -11.57 -10.51 -11.00
CA LEU A 254 -11.94 -9.13 -11.33
C LEU A 254 -11.11 -8.56 -12.48
N LEU A 255 -9.82 -8.85 -12.52
CA LEU A 255 -8.90 -8.26 -13.50
C LEU A 255 -8.83 -9.05 -14.81
N LEU A 256 -8.97 -10.36 -14.78
CA LEU A 256 -8.80 -11.22 -15.97
C LEU A 256 -9.72 -10.83 -17.14
N PRO A 257 -11.03 -10.55 -16.95
CA PRO A 257 -11.90 -10.12 -18.05
C PRO A 257 -11.44 -8.83 -18.75
N ILE A 258 -10.80 -7.92 -17.98
CA ILE A 258 -10.27 -6.66 -18.51
C ILE A 258 -8.91 -6.88 -19.19
N LEU A 259 -8.06 -7.73 -18.59
CA LEU A 259 -6.71 -7.95 -19.08
C LEU A 259 -6.66 -8.90 -20.30
N LEU A 260 -7.60 -9.84 -20.43
CA LEU A 260 -7.62 -10.77 -21.58
C LEU A 260 -7.67 -10.05 -22.94
N PRO A 261 -8.57 -9.08 -23.19
CA PRO A 261 -8.55 -8.30 -24.43
C PRO A 261 -7.23 -7.54 -24.65
N ILE A 262 -6.66 -6.99 -23.59
CA ILE A 262 -5.38 -6.26 -23.64
C ILE A 262 -4.24 -7.23 -24.02
N ILE A 263 -4.21 -8.39 -23.37
CA ILE A 263 -3.23 -9.47 -23.67
C ILE A 263 -3.36 -9.92 -25.13
N ALA A 264 -4.59 -10.07 -25.64
CA ALA A 264 -4.83 -10.44 -27.03
C ALA A 264 -4.33 -9.38 -28.02
N ILE A 265 -4.61 -8.10 -27.77
CA ILE A 265 -4.15 -6.98 -28.60
C ILE A 265 -2.62 -6.90 -28.62
N ILE A 266 -1.98 -6.97 -27.45
CA ILE A 266 -0.52 -6.98 -27.35
C ILE A 266 0.07 -8.20 -28.07
N GLY A 267 -0.53 -9.38 -27.86
CA GLY A 267 -0.12 -10.60 -28.54
C GLY A 267 -0.16 -10.49 -30.06
N LEU A 268 -1.22 -9.90 -30.60
CA LEU A 268 -1.34 -9.63 -32.04
C LEU A 268 -0.25 -8.66 -32.51
N ALA A 269 0.01 -7.56 -31.78
CA ALA A 269 1.07 -6.63 -32.12
C ALA A 269 2.47 -7.28 -32.15
N ILE A 270 2.77 -8.19 -31.20
CA ILE A 270 4.03 -8.95 -31.19
C ILE A 270 4.12 -9.87 -32.40
N MET A 271 3.04 -10.56 -32.76
CA MET A 271 3.00 -11.49 -33.92
C MET A 271 3.19 -10.73 -35.24
N LEU A 272 2.60 -9.55 -35.39
CA LEU A 272 2.73 -8.72 -36.58
C LEU A 272 4.15 -8.15 -36.75
N GLU A 273 4.85 -7.85 -35.64
CA GLU A 273 6.20 -7.26 -35.71
C GLU A 273 7.30 -8.31 -35.95
N SER A 274 7.18 -9.49 -35.33
CA SER A 274 8.23 -10.50 -35.42
C SER A 274 7.69 -11.94 -35.39
N ARG A 275 8.26 -12.82 -36.21
CA ARG A 275 7.90 -14.23 -36.23
C ARG A 275 8.26 -14.93 -34.92
N GLY A 276 7.40 -15.87 -34.47
CA GLY A 276 7.62 -16.69 -33.29
C GLY A 276 6.48 -16.59 -32.25
N GLY A 277 6.64 -17.22 -31.09
CA GLY A 277 5.63 -17.23 -30.00
C GLY A 277 5.39 -15.87 -29.38
N VAL A 278 4.18 -15.61 -28.88
CA VAL A 278 3.79 -14.37 -28.20
C VAL A 278 4.42 -14.28 -26.80
N PHE A 279 4.51 -15.41 -26.13
CA PHE A 279 4.99 -15.51 -24.76
C PHE A 279 6.43 -16.02 -24.72
N PHE A 280 7.13 -15.53 -23.71
CA PHE A 280 8.44 -16.00 -23.28
C PHE A 280 8.31 -16.55 -21.87
N VAL A 281 8.83 -17.75 -21.63
CA VAL A 281 8.79 -18.41 -20.33
C VAL A 281 10.21 -18.50 -19.80
N HIS A 282 10.38 -18.06 -18.55
CA HIS A 282 11.67 -18.12 -17.87
C HIS A 282 11.53 -18.83 -16.51
N ASN A 283 12.34 -19.86 -16.32
CA ASN A 283 12.36 -20.58 -15.05
C ASN A 283 12.90 -19.70 -13.92
N ARG A 284 12.16 -19.60 -12.86
CA ARG A 284 12.49 -18.82 -11.67
C ARG A 284 12.26 -19.67 -10.41
N ILE A 285 12.83 -19.24 -9.31
CA ILE A 285 12.66 -19.89 -8.01
C ILE A 285 11.39 -19.37 -7.36
N GLY A 286 10.55 -20.28 -6.90
CA GLY A 286 9.31 -20.00 -6.19
C GLY A 286 9.36 -20.46 -4.73
N LYS A 287 8.19 -20.53 -4.12
CA LYS A 287 8.02 -20.96 -2.72
C LYS A 287 8.63 -22.35 -2.51
N GLY A 288 9.39 -22.49 -1.40
CA GLY A 288 10.04 -23.75 -1.01
C GLY A 288 11.18 -24.15 -1.94
N GLY A 289 11.77 -23.21 -2.70
CA GLY A 289 12.86 -23.48 -3.64
C GLY A 289 12.41 -24.18 -4.94
N LYS A 290 11.09 -24.29 -5.19
CA LYS A 290 10.57 -24.95 -6.39
C LYS A 290 10.75 -24.07 -7.61
N VAL A 291 11.20 -24.65 -8.73
CA VAL A 291 11.26 -23.94 -10.00
C VAL A 291 9.86 -23.73 -10.54
N ILE A 292 9.56 -22.50 -10.96
CA ILE A 292 8.28 -22.09 -11.56
C ILE A 292 8.53 -21.44 -12.93
N PRO A 293 7.70 -21.75 -13.96
CA PRO A 293 7.77 -21.12 -15.27
C PRO A 293 7.07 -19.75 -15.22
N VAL A 294 7.82 -18.66 -15.16
CA VAL A 294 7.27 -17.30 -15.16
C VAL A 294 7.00 -16.86 -16.59
N ILE A 295 5.75 -16.51 -16.90
CA ILE A 295 5.26 -16.15 -18.22
C ILE A 295 5.38 -14.64 -18.43
N LYS A 296 5.98 -14.21 -19.53
CA LYS A 296 6.07 -12.81 -19.97
C LYS A 296 5.72 -12.69 -21.43
N PHE A 297 5.45 -11.47 -21.89
CA PHE A 297 5.45 -11.20 -23.32
C PHE A 297 6.87 -11.25 -23.89
N ARG A 298 7.00 -11.77 -25.10
CA ARG A 298 8.25 -11.72 -25.84
C ARG A 298 8.52 -10.26 -26.25
N SER A 299 9.59 -9.70 -25.73
CA SER A 299 10.04 -8.32 -25.99
C SER A 299 11.29 -8.24 -26.85
N MET A 300 11.88 -9.39 -27.22
CA MET A 300 13.07 -9.52 -28.07
C MET A 300 12.76 -10.36 -29.30
N TYR A 301 13.56 -10.20 -30.33
CA TYR A 301 13.52 -11.05 -31.51
C TYR A 301 13.82 -12.52 -31.17
N SER A 302 13.31 -13.46 -31.96
CA SER A 302 13.53 -14.91 -31.73
C SER A 302 14.98 -15.35 -31.81
N ASP A 303 15.78 -14.64 -32.59
CA ASP A 303 17.23 -14.80 -32.79
C ASP A 303 18.09 -13.91 -31.86
N ALA A 304 17.51 -13.46 -30.74
CA ALA A 304 18.18 -12.52 -29.81
C ALA A 304 19.52 -13.03 -29.27
N GLN A 305 19.65 -14.33 -29.04
CA GLN A 305 20.91 -14.93 -28.56
C GLN A 305 22.00 -14.87 -29.62
N GLU A 306 21.68 -15.25 -30.86
CA GLU A 306 22.65 -15.19 -31.98
C GLU A 306 23.08 -13.74 -32.25
N ARG A 307 22.16 -12.81 -32.17
CA ARG A 307 22.46 -11.35 -32.28
C ARG A 307 23.41 -10.92 -31.18
N LEU A 308 23.22 -11.34 -29.93
CA LEU A 308 24.10 -11.01 -28.84
C LEU A 308 25.51 -11.53 -29.09
N GLU A 309 25.68 -12.77 -29.44
CA GLU A 309 26.97 -13.40 -29.72
C GLU A 309 27.72 -12.67 -30.85
N LYS A 310 27.01 -12.32 -31.92
CA LYS A 310 27.58 -11.55 -33.03
C LYS A 310 28.07 -10.17 -32.54
N MET A 311 27.27 -9.48 -31.70
CA MET A 311 27.64 -8.16 -31.18
C MET A 311 28.82 -8.21 -30.22
N LEU A 312 28.84 -9.18 -29.30
CA LEU A 312 29.94 -9.38 -28.36
C LEU A 312 31.26 -9.73 -29.08
N ASN A 313 31.17 -10.36 -30.26
CA ASN A 313 32.34 -10.70 -31.08
C ASN A 313 32.80 -9.56 -31.99
N SER A 314 31.93 -8.58 -32.29
CA SER A 314 32.21 -7.49 -33.23
C SER A 314 32.62 -6.18 -32.57
N ASP A 315 32.19 -5.93 -31.31
CA ASP A 315 32.44 -4.66 -30.62
C ASP A 315 32.89 -4.85 -29.17
N GLN A 316 34.13 -4.45 -28.86
CA GLN A 316 34.72 -4.57 -27.53
C GLN A 316 33.95 -3.71 -26.48
N LYS A 317 33.43 -2.53 -26.86
CA LYS A 317 32.66 -1.66 -25.94
C LYS A 317 31.37 -2.30 -25.49
N ILE A 318 30.70 -2.98 -26.43
CA ILE A 318 29.46 -3.74 -26.11
C ILE A 318 29.79 -4.91 -25.20
N ARG A 319 30.92 -5.58 -25.39
CA ARG A 319 31.40 -6.65 -24.51
C ARG A 319 31.66 -6.15 -23.11
N ASP A 320 32.40 -5.05 -22.96
CA ASP A 320 32.70 -4.46 -21.66
C ASP A 320 31.45 -4.00 -20.91
N GLU A 321 30.49 -3.41 -21.63
CA GLU A 321 29.19 -3.02 -21.06
C GLU A 321 28.40 -4.24 -20.61
N TRP A 322 28.37 -5.31 -21.40
CA TRP A 322 27.67 -6.54 -21.09
C TRP A 322 28.29 -7.27 -19.90
N GLU A 323 29.61 -7.42 -19.86
CA GLU A 323 30.32 -8.09 -18.75
C GLU A 323 30.11 -7.37 -17.41
N LYS A 324 30.00 -6.04 -17.46
CA LYS A 324 29.77 -5.22 -16.26
C LYS A 324 28.34 -5.29 -15.73
N ASN A 325 27.35 -5.29 -16.61
CA ASN A 325 25.96 -5.05 -16.24
C ASN A 325 25.00 -6.19 -16.63
N PHE A 326 25.41 -7.13 -17.47
CA PHE A 326 24.55 -8.11 -18.14
C PHE A 326 23.35 -7.49 -18.87
N LYS A 327 23.45 -6.21 -19.23
CA LYS A 327 22.46 -5.40 -19.93
C LYS A 327 23.17 -4.41 -20.86
N LEU A 328 22.51 -4.10 -21.97
CA LEU A 328 22.93 -3.05 -22.89
C LEU A 328 21.95 -1.89 -22.80
N LYS A 329 22.47 -0.66 -22.81
CA LYS A 329 21.66 0.56 -22.70
C LYS A 329 20.73 0.74 -23.90
N ASP A 330 21.26 0.49 -25.12
CA ASP A 330 20.48 0.42 -26.35
C ASP A 330 20.64 -0.98 -26.95
N ASP A 331 19.77 -1.88 -26.50
CA ASP A 331 19.81 -3.30 -26.89
C ASP A 331 19.03 -3.52 -28.21
N PRO A 332 19.71 -3.75 -29.35
CA PRO A 332 19.04 -3.92 -30.65
C PRO A 332 18.31 -5.25 -30.78
N ARG A 333 18.41 -6.14 -29.80
CA ARG A 333 17.62 -7.38 -29.74
C ARG A 333 16.17 -7.12 -29.36
N ILE A 334 15.88 -5.92 -28.77
CA ILE A 334 14.54 -5.55 -28.34
C ILE A 334 13.74 -5.05 -29.54
N THR A 335 12.53 -5.60 -29.75
CA THR A 335 11.62 -5.18 -30.80
C THR A 335 11.03 -3.79 -30.47
N LYS A 336 10.42 -3.09 -31.44
CA LYS A 336 9.78 -1.78 -31.20
C LYS A 336 8.62 -1.92 -30.20
N VAL A 337 7.76 -2.92 -30.38
CA VAL A 337 6.69 -3.26 -29.42
C VAL A 337 7.31 -3.65 -28.08
N GLY A 338 8.38 -4.45 -28.08
CA GLY A 338 9.11 -4.84 -26.88
C GLY A 338 9.66 -3.66 -26.09
N LYS A 339 10.14 -2.61 -26.76
CA LYS A 339 10.62 -1.38 -26.12
C LYS A 339 9.48 -0.65 -25.39
N ILE A 340 8.29 -0.60 -25.98
CA ILE A 340 7.10 -0.03 -25.37
C ILE A 340 6.67 -0.88 -24.14
N LEU A 341 6.61 -2.20 -24.29
CA LEU A 341 6.21 -3.12 -23.24
C LEU A 341 7.13 -3.01 -22.02
N ARG A 342 8.45 -3.00 -22.21
CA ARG A 342 9.42 -2.83 -21.12
C ARG A 342 9.31 -1.47 -20.46
N LYS A 343 9.18 -0.39 -21.25
CA LYS A 343 9.02 0.97 -20.72
C LYS A 343 7.74 1.15 -19.88
N THR A 344 6.71 0.36 -20.16
CA THR A 344 5.42 0.41 -19.45
C THR A 344 5.24 -0.73 -18.46
N SER A 345 6.21 -1.65 -18.34
CA SER A 345 6.12 -2.89 -17.57
C SER A 345 4.94 -3.81 -17.96
N LEU A 346 4.38 -3.59 -19.15
CA LEU A 346 3.29 -4.42 -19.68
C LEU A 346 3.76 -5.81 -20.13
N ASP A 347 5.07 -6.00 -20.33
CA ASP A 347 5.66 -7.31 -20.62
C ASP A 347 5.41 -8.34 -19.50
N GLU A 348 5.13 -7.91 -18.29
CA GLU A 348 4.86 -8.76 -17.13
C GLU A 348 3.37 -9.10 -16.93
N LEU A 349 2.43 -8.52 -17.72
CA LEU A 349 0.98 -8.80 -17.61
C LEU A 349 0.62 -10.30 -17.68
N PRO A 350 1.27 -11.16 -18.53
CA PRO A 350 0.95 -12.57 -18.58
C PRO A 350 1.21 -13.32 -17.26
N GLN A 351 1.95 -12.75 -16.31
CA GLN A 351 2.13 -13.36 -14.99
C GLN A 351 0.82 -13.51 -14.20
N ILE A 352 -0.28 -12.85 -14.62
CA ILE A 352 -1.62 -13.11 -14.05
C ILE A 352 -2.00 -14.60 -14.17
N PHE A 353 -1.55 -15.29 -15.23
CA PHE A 353 -1.75 -16.73 -15.37
C PHE A 353 -0.94 -17.52 -14.33
N ASN A 354 0.26 -17.06 -13.95
CA ASN A 354 1.01 -17.69 -12.86
C ASN A 354 0.31 -17.53 -11.51
N VAL A 355 -0.41 -16.41 -11.28
CA VAL A 355 -1.25 -16.25 -10.09
C VAL A 355 -2.46 -17.17 -10.16
N LEU A 356 -3.13 -17.26 -11.31
CA LEU A 356 -4.27 -18.16 -11.53
C LEU A 356 -3.89 -19.63 -11.28
N PHE A 357 -2.72 -20.07 -11.73
CA PHE A 357 -2.19 -21.42 -11.50
C PHE A 357 -1.61 -21.60 -10.08
N GLY A 358 -1.67 -20.59 -9.23
CA GLY A 358 -1.21 -20.66 -7.85
C GLY A 358 0.31 -20.73 -7.68
N GLN A 359 1.09 -20.40 -8.70
CA GLN A 359 2.56 -20.38 -8.69
C GLN A 359 3.09 -19.08 -8.09
N MET A 360 2.38 -17.97 -8.29
CA MET A 360 2.72 -16.63 -7.82
C MET A 360 1.55 -15.99 -7.02
N ASN A 361 1.84 -14.89 -6.37
CA ASN A 361 0.86 -13.96 -5.81
C ASN A 361 0.90 -12.63 -6.60
N PHE A 362 -0.07 -11.74 -6.41
CA PHE A 362 0.07 -10.37 -6.91
C PHE A 362 1.20 -9.64 -6.20
N VAL A 363 1.31 -9.81 -4.87
CA VAL A 363 2.34 -9.17 -4.04
C VAL A 363 3.24 -10.20 -3.39
N GLY A 364 4.55 -9.99 -3.50
CA GLY A 364 5.58 -10.84 -2.92
C GLY A 364 6.98 -10.42 -3.35
N PRO A 365 8.03 -11.11 -2.91
CA PRO A 365 9.38 -10.97 -3.45
C PRO A 365 9.39 -11.19 -4.96
N ARG A 366 10.24 -10.44 -5.68
CA ARG A 366 10.37 -10.62 -7.14
C ARG A 366 10.88 -12.04 -7.46
N PRO A 367 10.33 -12.71 -8.49
CA PRO A 367 10.83 -14.03 -8.90
C PRO A 367 12.27 -13.92 -9.44
N VAL A 368 13.22 -14.61 -8.80
CA VAL A 368 14.65 -14.59 -9.08
C VAL A 368 15.15 -15.93 -9.60
N ILE A 369 16.34 -15.97 -10.20
CA ILE A 369 17.04 -17.19 -10.62
C ILE A 369 17.84 -17.78 -9.46
N GLN A 370 18.31 -19.03 -9.61
CA GLN A 370 19.10 -19.70 -8.57
C GLN A 370 20.38 -18.94 -8.23
N GLU A 371 21.08 -18.43 -9.24
CA GLU A 371 22.30 -17.63 -9.03
C GLU A 371 22.09 -16.37 -8.17
N GLU A 372 20.92 -15.72 -8.30
CA GLU A 372 20.56 -14.59 -7.45
C GLU A 372 20.30 -15.03 -6.00
N ILE A 373 19.72 -16.19 -5.77
CA ILE A 373 19.56 -16.78 -4.43
C ILE A 373 20.94 -17.02 -3.79
N ASP A 374 21.85 -17.67 -4.54
CA ASP A 374 23.15 -18.09 -4.02
C ASP A 374 24.08 -16.91 -3.77
N ASN A 375 24.09 -15.92 -4.65
CA ASN A 375 24.99 -14.79 -4.59
C ASN A 375 24.52 -13.67 -3.69
N TYR A 376 23.20 -13.39 -3.63
CA TYR A 376 22.68 -12.21 -2.96
C TYR A 376 21.80 -12.50 -1.76
N TYR A 377 20.86 -13.48 -1.86
CA TYR A 377 20.00 -13.81 -0.73
C TYR A 377 20.74 -14.56 0.37
N LYS A 378 21.62 -15.51 0.03
CA LYS A 378 22.47 -16.24 0.98
C LYS A 378 21.66 -16.74 2.19
N GLU A 379 22.00 -16.28 3.37
CA GLU A 379 21.33 -16.59 4.63
C GLU A 379 19.86 -16.13 4.68
N TYR A 380 19.48 -15.13 3.88
CA TYR A 380 18.10 -14.64 3.80
C TYR A 380 17.21 -15.45 2.85
N ALA A 381 17.76 -16.42 2.14
CA ALA A 381 17.02 -17.27 1.19
C ALA A 381 15.85 -18.01 1.85
N GLU A 382 15.96 -18.38 3.12
CA GLU A 382 14.89 -19.03 3.87
C GLU A 382 13.61 -18.17 3.93
N TYR A 383 13.75 -16.84 4.09
CA TYR A 383 12.58 -15.94 4.09
C TYR A 383 11.94 -15.88 2.71
N TYR A 384 12.72 -15.82 1.64
CA TYR A 384 12.22 -15.88 0.28
C TYR A 384 11.41 -17.16 0.04
N PHE A 385 11.89 -18.31 0.49
CA PHE A 385 11.23 -19.61 0.31
C PHE A 385 9.93 -19.76 1.12
N MET A 386 9.68 -18.93 2.13
CA MET A 386 8.45 -19.00 2.93
C MET A 386 7.21 -18.58 2.14
N VAL A 387 7.34 -17.76 1.11
CA VAL A 387 6.23 -17.16 0.36
C VAL A 387 6.29 -17.49 -1.13
N LYS A 388 5.17 -17.27 -1.84
CA LYS A 388 5.18 -17.27 -3.31
C LYS A 388 5.75 -15.94 -3.79
N PRO A 389 6.52 -15.90 -4.89
CA PRO A 389 6.95 -14.64 -5.48
C PRO A 389 5.75 -13.83 -6.00
N GLY A 390 5.94 -12.51 -6.12
CA GLY A 390 4.90 -11.57 -6.55
C GLY A 390 5.13 -11.00 -7.94
N ILE A 391 4.05 -10.55 -8.58
CA ILE A 391 4.12 -9.69 -9.78
C ILE A 391 4.73 -8.34 -9.39
N THR A 392 4.34 -7.83 -8.23
CA THR A 392 4.93 -6.64 -7.61
C THR A 392 5.38 -6.93 -6.18
N GLY A 393 6.25 -6.09 -5.62
CA GLY A 393 6.79 -6.26 -4.28
C GLY A 393 7.10 -4.94 -3.61
N LEU A 394 7.41 -5.01 -2.31
CA LEU A 394 7.64 -3.82 -1.48
C LEU A 394 8.80 -2.97 -2.01
N TRP A 395 9.95 -3.57 -2.33
CA TRP A 395 11.10 -2.83 -2.85
C TRP A 395 10.82 -2.19 -4.22
N GLN A 396 9.99 -2.84 -5.06
CA GLN A 396 9.61 -2.33 -6.38
C GLN A 396 8.81 -1.03 -6.31
N VAL A 397 8.13 -0.76 -5.20
CA VAL A 397 7.35 0.47 -4.96
C VAL A 397 8.05 1.45 -4.02
N SER A 398 9.23 1.09 -3.46
CA SER A 398 9.96 1.89 -2.47
C SER A 398 11.29 2.48 -2.97
N GLY A 399 11.75 2.14 -4.18
CA GLY A 399 13.03 2.65 -4.70
C GLY A 399 13.46 2.11 -6.06
N ARG A 400 12.80 1.03 -6.55
CA ARG A 400 13.05 0.40 -7.87
C ARG A 400 14.53 0.17 -8.21
N SER A 401 14.94 0.56 -9.44
CA SER A 401 16.25 0.28 -10.02
C SER A 401 17.41 1.03 -9.39
N ASP A 402 17.13 2.11 -8.64
CA ASP A 402 18.19 2.93 -8.01
C ASP A 402 18.68 2.35 -6.67
N THR A 403 18.13 1.20 -6.25
CA THR A 403 18.53 0.52 -5.01
C THR A 403 19.50 -0.60 -5.27
N ASP A 404 20.50 -0.75 -4.39
CA ASP A 404 21.40 -1.87 -4.40
C ASP A 404 20.69 -3.20 -4.11
N TYR A 405 21.40 -4.30 -4.36
CA TYR A 405 20.78 -5.62 -4.19
C TYR A 405 20.57 -5.96 -2.70
N ASP A 406 21.41 -5.45 -1.82
CA ASP A 406 21.30 -5.63 -0.38
C ASP A 406 20.00 -5.00 0.18
N PHE A 407 19.68 -3.79 -0.28
CA PHE A 407 18.40 -3.16 0.05
C PHE A 407 17.21 -4.00 -0.39
N ARG A 408 17.25 -4.60 -1.61
CA ARG A 408 16.14 -5.44 -2.11
C ARG A 408 15.94 -6.66 -1.23
N VAL A 409 17.02 -7.37 -0.91
CA VAL A 409 16.98 -8.57 -0.05
C VAL A 409 16.47 -8.25 1.35
N LYS A 410 16.96 -7.18 1.97
CA LYS A 410 16.51 -6.72 3.29
C LYS A 410 15.04 -6.31 3.28
N THR A 411 14.59 -5.66 2.20
CA THR A 411 13.19 -5.24 2.05
C THR A 411 12.28 -6.44 1.85
N ASP A 412 12.70 -7.45 1.08
CA ASP A 412 11.95 -8.69 0.91
C ASP A 412 11.85 -9.48 2.23
N LYS A 413 12.95 -9.60 2.98
CA LYS A 413 12.94 -10.16 4.34
C LYS A 413 11.96 -9.42 5.23
N TRP A 414 12.03 -8.08 5.23
CA TRP A 414 11.13 -7.26 6.04
C TRP A 414 9.66 -7.47 5.67
N TYR A 415 9.34 -7.54 4.37
CA TYR A 415 8.00 -7.84 3.89
C TYR A 415 7.49 -9.18 4.40
N VAL A 416 8.30 -10.24 4.30
CA VAL A 416 7.94 -11.59 4.73
C VAL A 416 7.68 -11.64 6.24
N LEU A 417 8.56 -11.06 7.04
CA LEU A 417 8.41 -11.02 8.51
C LEU A 417 7.18 -10.24 8.94
N ASN A 418 6.88 -9.16 8.25
CA ASN A 418 5.85 -8.19 8.63
C ASN A 418 4.61 -8.25 7.73
N TRP A 419 4.39 -9.36 7.05
CA TRP A 419 3.30 -9.52 6.10
C TRP A 419 1.92 -9.25 6.71
N SER A 420 1.08 -8.55 5.96
CA SER A 420 -0.35 -8.43 6.21
C SER A 420 -1.08 -8.14 4.91
N ILE A 421 -2.36 -8.54 4.82
CA ILE A 421 -3.18 -8.26 3.64
C ILE A 421 -3.32 -6.75 3.38
N TRP A 422 -3.29 -5.95 4.43
CA TRP A 422 -3.29 -4.49 4.30
C TRP A 422 -2.04 -3.97 3.58
N LYS A 423 -0.87 -4.54 3.88
CA LYS A 423 0.36 -4.20 3.15
C LYS A 423 0.27 -4.59 1.67
N ASP A 424 -0.31 -5.75 1.37
CA ASP A 424 -0.52 -6.15 -0.03
C ASP A 424 -1.41 -5.13 -0.76
N ILE A 425 -2.52 -4.69 -0.14
CA ILE A 425 -3.39 -3.65 -0.71
C ILE A 425 -2.63 -2.33 -0.94
N VAL A 426 -1.86 -1.89 0.04
CA VAL A 426 -1.05 -0.65 -0.07
C VAL A 426 -0.01 -0.76 -1.18
N ILE A 427 0.69 -1.89 -1.28
CA ILE A 427 1.68 -2.14 -2.33
C ILE A 427 1.01 -2.13 -3.71
N LEU A 428 -0.16 -2.76 -3.87
CA LEU A 428 -0.91 -2.75 -5.12
C LEU A 428 -1.30 -1.34 -5.55
N ILE A 429 -1.84 -0.53 -4.63
CA ILE A 429 -2.20 0.86 -4.93
C ILE A 429 -0.96 1.69 -5.30
N LYS A 430 0.13 1.54 -4.56
CA LYS A 430 1.41 2.18 -4.89
C LYS A 430 1.94 1.74 -6.26
N THR A 431 1.79 0.46 -6.62
CA THR A 431 2.22 -0.07 -7.93
C THR A 431 1.51 0.65 -9.06
N VAL A 432 0.19 0.89 -8.96
CA VAL A 432 -0.55 1.65 -9.96
C VAL A 432 0.05 3.06 -10.12
N GLY A 433 0.33 3.75 -9.01
CA GLY A 433 0.95 5.07 -9.03
C GLY A 433 2.33 5.08 -9.70
N VAL A 434 3.15 4.07 -9.41
CA VAL A 434 4.50 3.93 -9.96
C VAL A 434 4.48 3.60 -11.46
N VAL A 435 3.54 2.74 -11.90
CA VAL A 435 3.35 2.42 -13.34
C VAL A 435 2.89 3.65 -14.11
N LEU A 436 1.98 4.44 -13.56
CA LEU A 436 1.48 5.68 -14.20
C LEU A 436 2.54 6.77 -14.31
N LYS A 437 3.40 6.92 -13.31
CA LYS A 437 4.50 7.90 -13.32
C LYS A 437 5.67 7.49 -14.20
N ARG A 438 5.75 6.22 -14.61
CA ARG A 438 6.85 5.64 -15.41
C ARG A 438 8.24 5.78 -14.74
N ASP A 439 8.29 5.93 -13.43
CA ASP A 439 9.54 6.08 -12.69
C ASP A 439 10.32 4.75 -12.69
N GLY A 440 11.57 4.75 -13.18
CA GLY A 440 12.49 3.60 -13.10
C GLY A 440 12.14 2.40 -14.01
N ALA A 441 11.39 2.59 -15.10
CA ALA A 441 11.23 1.59 -16.15
C ALA A 441 12.34 1.79 -17.22
N TYR A 442 13.20 0.78 -17.39
CA TYR A 442 14.26 0.74 -18.41
C TYR A 442 13.96 -0.32 -19.44
#